data_ba6734ade5dc3d92d098493201b84422
#
_entry.id   ba6734ade5dc3d92d098493201b84422
#
_cell.length_a   1.000
_cell.length_b   1.000
_cell.length_c   1.000
_cell.angle_alpha   90.00
_cell.angle_beta   90.00
_cell.angle_gamma   90.00
#
_symmetry.space_group_name_H-M   'P 1'
#
loop_
_entity.id
_entity.type
_entity.pdbx_description
1 polymer ?
#
loop_
_entity_poly.entity_id
_entity_poly.type
_entity_poly.pdbx_seq_one_letter_code
_entity_poly.pdbx_strand_id
1 'polypeptide(L)'
;MRIFLVVALLLSFFTYADPAPVTYNVDDKSITLPGKKYKSGYGYNLNADTVLRLVTLNWPPYIDDNLCNKGWLYQLTVSMLVKRGYGVHIEFYPWARAVREAELGKADILFPEYYIADDVISENILTKTRNQLLALSEPIPGGDLSFVALKDHTIDYDGSINSVKNRVMGVVRSYKNSDELDELIRQGKVKTIVANSEYQLIHLLLNGRVELIVADLEVLKASVYKSPLSNRDKKVMLNALVALSPSIEYKNLHFSVSKDTSNWQSILADINAEIAIMRKNNTFERFIAHKKQQCYNLG
;
A
#
# COMPACT_ATOMS: atom_id res chain seq x y z
N MET A 1 -15.32 -49.50 -50.33
CA MET A 1 -14.42 -49.25 -49.17
C MET A 1 -14.68 -47.82 -48.72
N ARG A 2 -15.50 -47.61 -47.67
CA ARG A 2 -15.87 -46.27 -47.17
C ARG A 2 -14.94 -45.93 -46.00
N ILE A 3 -14.13 -44.94 -46.19
CA ILE A 3 -13.23 -44.41 -45.15
C ILE A 3 -14.05 -43.46 -44.25
N PHE A 4 -14.27 -43.84 -42.99
CA PHE A 4 -14.83 -42.94 -41.97
C PHE A 4 -13.72 -42.05 -41.41
N LEU A 5 -13.79 -40.76 -41.71
CA LEU A 5 -12.91 -39.76 -41.11
C LEU A 5 -13.45 -39.40 -39.72
N VAL A 6 -12.80 -39.88 -38.67
CA VAL A 6 -13.11 -39.44 -37.27
C VAL A 6 -12.41 -38.13 -37.02
N VAL A 7 -13.17 -37.04 -37.03
CA VAL A 7 -12.67 -35.74 -36.58
C VAL A 7 -12.74 -35.69 -35.06
N ALA A 8 -11.60 -35.88 -34.40
CA ALA A 8 -11.47 -35.67 -32.96
C ALA A 8 -11.50 -34.18 -32.66
N LEU A 9 -12.62 -33.66 -32.12
CA LEU A 9 -12.71 -32.32 -31.57
C LEU A 9 -11.88 -32.26 -30.28
N LEU A 10 -10.69 -31.68 -30.32
CA LEU A 10 -9.93 -31.31 -29.16
C LEU A 10 -10.61 -30.10 -28.52
N LEU A 11 -11.47 -30.34 -27.54
CA LEU A 11 -11.96 -29.29 -26.63
C LEU A 11 -10.81 -28.85 -25.75
N SER A 12 -10.15 -27.75 -26.15
CA SER A 12 -9.20 -27.05 -25.32
C SER A 12 -9.96 -26.41 -24.15
N PHE A 13 -9.95 -27.05 -23.00
CA PHE A 13 -10.38 -26.45 -21.76
C PHE A 13 -9.38 -25.32 -21.45
N PHE A 14 -9.73 -24.10 -21.80
CA PHE A 14 -9.07 -22.93 -21.24
C PHE A 14 -9.40 -22.90 -19.75
N THR A 15 -8.49 -23.37 -18.93
CA THR A 15 -8.53 -23.12 -17.49
C THR A 15 -8.27 -21.61 -17.31
N TYR A 16 -9.34 -20.85 -17.14
CA TYR A 16 -9.22 -19.48 -16.66
C TYR A 16 -8.62 -19.57 -15.25
N ALA A 17 -7.36 -19.18 -15.12
CA ALA A 17 -6.76 -19.02 -13.80
C ALA A 17 -7.57 -17.97 -13.04
N ASP A 18 -8.00 -18.29 -11.83
CA ASP A 18 -8.73 -17.34 -10.99
C ASP A 18 -7.90 -16.08 -10.78
N PRO A 19 -8.47 -14.88 -11.01
CA PRO A 19 -7.75 -13.64 -10.86
C PRO A 19 -7.37 -13.43 -9.39
N ALA A 20 -6.08 -13.16 -9.13
CA ALA A 20 -5.54 -12.83 -7.82
C ALA A 20 -5.83 -13.86 -6.70
N PRO A 21 -5.44 -15.15 -6.85
CA PRO A 21 -5.64 -16.13 -5.79
C PRO A 21 -4.85 -15.72 -4.54
N VAL A 22 -5.47 -15.94 -3.36
CA VAL A 22 -4.84 -15.73 -2.06
C VAL A 22 -4.60 -17.06 -1.39
N THR A 23 -3.34 -17.36 -1.06
CA THR A 23 -2.96 -18.58 -0.37
C THR A 23 -2.48 -18.28 1.04
N TYR A 24 -3.01 -18.98 2.03
CA TYR A 24 -2.63 -18.88 3.43
C TYR A 24 -2.70 -20.24 4.12
N ASN A 25 -2.04 -20.38 5.28
CA ASN A 25 -2.01 -21.63 6.02
C ASN A 25 -2.88 -21.55 7.28
N VAL A 26 -3.66 -22.60 7.51
CA VAL A 26 -4.41 -22.83 8.75
C VAL A 26 -4.11 -24.28 9.19
N ASP A 27 -3.62 -24.44 10.41
CA ASP A 27 -3.30 -25.76 11.00
C ASP A 27 -2.46 -26.63 10.03
N ASP A 28 -1.35 -26.09 9.54
CA ASP A 28 -0.42 -26.70 8.58
C ASP A 28 -1.03 -27.07 7.20
N LYS A 29 -2.29 -26.70 6.95
CA LYS A 29 -2.92 -26.87 5.64
C LYS A 29 -2.87 -25.57 4.84
N SER A 30 -2.43 -25.69 3.59
CA SER A 30 -2.47 -24.56 2.64
C SER A 30 -3.86 -24.45 2.03
N ILE A 31 -4.48 -23.30 2.21
CA ILE A 31 -5.79 -22.95 1.64
C ILE A 31 -5.59 -21.89 0.59
N THR A 32 -6.11 -22.13 -0.62
CA THR A 32 -6.13 -21.13 -1.70
C THR A 32 -7.55 -20.66 -1.94
N LEU A 33 -7.75 -19.35 -1.79
CA LEU A 33 -9.01 -18.69 -2.09
C LEU A 33 -9.00 -18.16 -3.53
N PRO A 34 -9.94 -18.53 -4.37
CA PRO A 34 -10.11 -17.90 -5.66
C PRO A 34 -10.59 -16.47 -5.49
N GLY A 35 -9.98 -15.53 -6.22
CA GLY A 35 -10.45 -14.14 -6.27
C GLY A 35 -11.47 -13.95 -7.39
N LYS A 36 -12.59 -13.28 -7.11
CA LYS A 36 -13.53 -12.86 -8.15
C LYS A 36 -13.22 -11.41 -8.54
N LYS A 37 -12.92 -11.18 -9.83
CA LYS A 37 -12.67 -9.84 -10.35
C LYS A 37 -13.98 -9.09 -10.56
N TYR A 38 -13.98 -7.83 -10.14
CA TYR A 38 -15.04 -6.84 -10.40
C TYR A 38 -14.47 -5.67 -11.21
N LYS A 39 -15.34 -4.73 -11.61
CA LYS A 39 -14.92 -3.53 -12.35
C LYS A 39 -13.89 -2.70 -11.56
N SER A 40 -14.00 -2.65 -10.25
CA SER A 40 -13.16 -1.81 -9.35
C SER A 40 -12.37 -2.60 -8.32
N GLY A 41 -12.08 -3.88 -8.55
CA GLY A 41 -11.27 -4.65 -7.61
C GLY A 41 -11.56 -6.14 -7.59
N TYR A 42 -11.41 -6.77 -6.41
CA TYR A 42 -11.51 -8.22 -6.25
C TYR A 42 -12.30 -8.57 -4.98
N GLY A 43 -13.11 -9.62 -5.08
CA GLY A 43 -13.88 -10.12 -3.95
C GLY A 43 -13.48 -11.55 -3.56
N TYR A 44 -13.58 -11.85 -2.27
CA TYR A 44 -13.27 -13.14 -1.66
C TYR A 44 -14.34 -13.48 -0.63
N ASN A 45 -14.69 -14.75 -0.51
CA ASN A 45 -15.66 -15.24 0.47
C ASN A 45 -16.96 -14.41 0.51
N LEU A 46 -17.51 -14.07 -0.65
CA LEU A 46 -18.64 -13.14 -0.77
C LEU A 46 -19.99 -13.74 -0.31
N ASN A 47 -20.03 -15.02 0.07
CA ASN A 47 -21.19 -15.67 0.66
C ASN A 47 -21.20 -15.58 2.20
N ALA A 48 -20.21 -14.87 2.80
CA ALA A 48 -20.19 -14.63 4.24
C ALA A 48 -21.35 -13.71 4.68
N ASP A 49 -21.80 -13.86 5.91
CA ASP A 49 -22.88 -13.03 6.49
C ASP A 49 -22.53 -11.54 6.49
N THR A 50 -21.23 -11.23 6.63
CA THR A 50 -20.70 -9.87 6.59
C THR A 50 -19.62 -9.76 5.51
N VAL A 51 -19.87 -8.93 4.50
CA VAL A 51 -18.90 -8.61 3.45
C VAL A 51 -18.41 -7.18 3.65
N LEU A 52 -17.13 -7.03 3.93
CA LEU A 52 -16.47 -5.74 4.15
C LEU A 52 -15.98 -5.15 2.82
N ARG A 53 -16.25 -3.86 2.61
CA ARG A 53 -15.70 -3.08 1.53
C ARG A 53 -14.40 -2.42 1.98
N LEU A 54 -13.29 -2.81 1.36
CA LEU A 54 -11.96 -2.28 1.64
C LEU A 54 -11.49 -1.38 0.50
N VAL A 55 -10.85 -0.28 0.85
CA VAL A 55 -10.25 0.63 -0.13
C VAL A 55 -8.76 0.80 0.13
N THR A 56 -8.01 0.84 -0.96
CA THR A 56 -6.55 0.90 -0.94
C THR A 56 -6.01 1.66 -2.17
N LEU A 57 -4.69 1.73 -2.27
CA LEU A 57 -3.97 2.36 -3.38
C LEU A 57 -3.00 1.36 -4.04
N ASN A 58 -2.42 1.76 -5.16
CA ASN A 58 -1.25 1.08 -5.72
C ASN A 58 0.01 1.64 -5.06
N TRP A 59 0.62 0.85 -4.17
CA TRP A 59 1.77 1.23 -3.37
C TRP A 59 2.75 0.05 -3.19
N PRO A 60 3.47 -0.32 -4.27
CA PRO A 60 4.41 -1.42 -4.22
C PRO A 60 5.61 -1.08 -3.32
N PRO A 61 6.22 -2.03 -2.62
CA PRO A 61 5.99 -3.47 -2.68
C PRO A 61 4.88 -3.98 -1.76
N TYR A 62 4.23 -3.11 -0.99
CA TYR A 62 3.22 -3.48 0.01
C TYR A 62 1.95 -4.03 -0.64
N ILE A 63 1.38 -3.25 -1.57
CA ILE A 63 0.12 -3.55 -2.25
C ILE A 63 0.06 -2.89 -3.62
N ASP A 64 -0.32 -3.64 -4.67
CA ASP A 64 -0.49 -3.07 -6.01
C ASP A 64 -1.28 -4.02 -6.91
N ASP A 65 -2.27 -3.51 -7.61
CA ASP A 65 -3.13 -4.30 -8.51
C ASP A 65 -2.36 -5.00 -9.64
N ASN A 66 -1.20 -4.47 -10.03
CA ASN A 66 -0.40 -5.04 -11.11
C ASN A 66 0.70 -6.00 -10.63
N LEU A 67 0.90 -6.19 -9.32
CA LEU A 67 1.78 -7.24 -8.82
C LEU A 67 1.14 -8.62 -9.03
N CYS A 68 1.95 -9.63 -9.27
CA CYS A 68 1.49 -11.01 -9.54
C CYS A 68 0.60 -11.56 -8.43
N ASN A 69 0.87 -11.19 -7.17
CA ASN A 69 0.12 -11.59 -5.98
C ASN A 69 -0.55 -10.38 -5.28
N LYS A 70 -0.65 -9.23 -5.93
CA LYS A 70 -1.18 -7.96 -5.41
C LYS A 70 -0.38 -7.35 -4.24
N GLY A 71 0.77 -7.92 -3.89
CA GLY A 71 1.61 -7.52 -2.77
C GLY A 71 1.35 -8.33 -1.49
N TRP A 72 2.35 -8.31 -0.59
CA TRP A 72 2.28 -9.11 0.63
C TRP A 72 1.15 -8.66 1.56
N LEU A 73 0.91 -7.35 1.65
CA LEU A 73 -0.12 -6.80 2.52
C LEU A 73 -1.54 -7.13 2.00
N TYR A 74 -1.73 -7.18 0.68
CA TYR A 74 -2.98 -7.65 0.10
C TYR A 74 -3.30 -9.09 0.51
N GLN A 75 -2.32 -10.00 0.35
CA GLN A 75 -2.45 -11.39 0.69
C GLN A 75 -2.75 -11.59 2.18
N LEU A 76 -2.02 -10.84 3.03
CA LEU A 76 -2.21 -10.84 4.48
C LEU A 76 -3.62 -10.37 4.84
N THR A 77 -4.08 -9.26 4.27
CA THR A 77 -5.40 -8.67 4.56
C THR A 77 -6.53 -9.63 4.24
N VAL A 78 -6.52 -10.22 3.04
CA VAL A 78 -7.54 -11.19 2.65
C VAL A 78 -7.52 -12.41 3.57
N SER A 79 -6.34 -13.00 3.80
CA SER A 79 -6.22 -14.19 4.65
C SER A 79 -6.69 -13.94 6.08
N MET A 80 -6.33 -12.79 6.66
CA MET A 80 -6.70 -12.39 8.00
C MET A 80 -8.22 -12.26 8.17
N LEU A 81 -8.85 -11.50 7.29
CA LEU A 81 -10.29 -11.22 7.40
C LEU A 81 -11.15 -12.45 7.05
N VAL A 82 -10.76 -13.22 6.03
CA VAL A 82 -11.49 -14.43 5.67
C VAL A 82 -11.38 -15.51 6.75
N LYS A 83 -10.21 -15.62 7.40
CA LYS A 83 -10.04 -16.50 8.57
C LYS A 83 -10.98 -16.15 9.72
N ARG A 84 -11.34 -14.88 9.88
CA ARG A 84 -12.33 -14.39 10.84
C ARG A 84 -13.78 -14.51 10.38
N GLY A 85 -14.01 -15.10 9.22
CA GLY A 85 -15.35 -15.35 8.67
C GLY A 85 -15.92 -14.23 7.81
N TYR A 86 -15.17 -13.14 7.60
CA TYR A 86 -15.61 -12.05 6.74
C TYR A 86 -15.49 -12.39 5.25
N GLY A 87 -16.43 -11.87 4.46
CA GLY A 87 -16.21 -11.65 3.04
C GLY A 87 -15.49 -10.33 2.84
N VAL A 88 -14.70 -10.19 1.78
CA VAL A 88 -13.97 -8.94 1.50
C VAL A 88 -14.12 -8.55 0.04
N HIS A 89 -14.32 -7.25 -0.21
CA HIS A 89 -14.25 -6.64 -1.53
C HIS A 89 -13.22 -5.51 -1.48
N ILE A 90 -12.09 -5.67 -2.16
CA ILE A 90 -10.96 -4.73 -2.13
C ILE A 90 -10.91 -3.94 -3.42
N GLU A 91 -10.92 -2.61 -3.33
CA GLU A 91 -10.89 -1.69 -4.46
C GLU A 91 -9.64 -0.80 -4.40
N PHE A 92 -9.06 -0.54 -5.58
CA PHE A 92 -7.87 0.29 -5.73
C PHE A 92 -8.25 1.68 -6.24
N TYR A 93 -7.80 2.72 -5.54
CA TYR A 93 -8.02 4.13 -5.85
C TYR A 93 -6.75 4.96 -5.68
N PRO A 94 -6.67 6.17 -6.27
CA PRO A 94 -5.72 7.17 -5.79
C PRO A 94 -5.95 7.44 -4.31
N TRP A 95 -4.87 7.59 -3.52
CA TRP A 95 -4.93 7.63 -2.06
C TRP A 95 -5.96 8.61 -1.50
N ALA A 96 -5.95 9.87 -1.96
CA ALA A 96 -6.91 10.87 -1.51
C ALA A 96 -8.38 10.43 -1.68
N ARG A 97 -8.67 9.64 -2.74
CA ARG A 97 -10.00 9.07 -2.94
C ARG A 97 -10.28 7.92 -1.98
N ALA A 98 -9.31 7.03 -1.74
CA ALA A 98 -9.46 5.94 -0.79
C ALA A 98 -9.76 6.48 0.62
N VAL A 99 -8.99 7.50 1.05
CA VAL A 99 -9.24 8.23 2.32
C VAL A 99 -10.66 8.78 2.38
N ARG A 100 -11.08 9.48 1.32
CA ARG A 100 -12.42 10.06 1.25
C ARG A 100 -13.53 9.01 1.36
N GLU A 101 -13.39 7.87 0.69
CA GLU A 101 -14.39 6.79 0.75
C GLU A 101 -14.55 6.26 2.17
N ALA A 102 -13.43 6.10 2.91
CA ALA A 102 -13.45 5.63 4.30
C ALA A 102 -13.98 6.70 5.27
N GLU A 103 -13.52 7.95 5.17
CA GLU A 103 -13.96 9.05 6.04
C GLU A 103 -15.45 9.39 5.89
N LEU A 104 -16.03 9.14 4.72
CA LEU A 104 -17.45 9.31 4.44
C LEU A 104 -18.30 8.06 4.77
N GLY A 105 -17.72 7.05 5.41
CA GLY A 105 -18.43 5.80 5.76
C GLY A 105 -18.86 4.96 4.56
N LYS A 106 -18.31 5.23 3.36
CA LYS A 106 -18.62 4.47 2.15
C LYS A 106 -17.76 3.22 2.00
N ALA A 107 -16.65 3.14 2.71
CA ALA A 107 -15.81 1.96 2.82
C ALA A 107 -15.62 1.63 4.30
N ASP A 108 -15.57 0.33 4.61
CA ASP A 108 -15.44 -0.16 5.96
C ASP A 108 -14.00 -0.06 6.47
N ILE A 109 -13.03 -0.33 5.58
CA ILE A 109 -11.60 -0.35 5.94
C ILE A 109 -10.79 0.37 4.87
N LEU A 110 -9.91 1.28 5.32
CA LEU A 110 -8.83 1.89 4.55
C LEU A 110 -7.50 1.25 4.95
N PHE A 111 -6.65 0.88 3.99
CA PHE A 111 -5.32 0.33 4.28
C PHE A 111 -4.35 0.44 3.10
N PRO A 112 -3.03 0.44 3.33
CA PRO A 112 -2.40 0.70 4.63
C PRO A 112 -2.46 2.18 4.97
N GLU A 113 -2.49 2.51 6.26
CA GLU A 113 -2.47 3.87 6.76
C GLU A 113 -1.27 4.06 7.69
N TYR A 114 -0.64 5.22 7.67
CA TYR A 114 0.30 5.61 8.70
C TYR A 114 -0.43 6.03 9.97
N TYR A 115 0.26 6.04 11.10
CA TYR A 115 -0.27 6.65 12.32
C TYR A 115 -0.68 8.09 12.06
N ILE A 116 -1.81 8.49 12.59
CA ILE A 116 -2.37 9.83 12.49
C ILE A 116 -2.62 10.36 13.90
N ALA A 117 -2.04 11.53 14.20
CA ALA A 117 -2.26 12.20 15.48
C ALA A 117 -3.75 12.57 15.69
N ASP A 118 -4.15 12.68 16.94
CA ASP A 118 -5.56 12.84 17.32
C ASP A 118 -6.20 14.16 16.86
N ASP A 119 -5.38 15.18 16.64
CA ASP A 119 -5.79 16.54 16.27
C ASP A 119 -5.84 16.79 14.76
N VAL A 120 -5.46 15.81 13.94
CA VAL A 120 -5.46 15.96 12.48
C VAL A 120 -6.89 16.06 11.96
N ILE A 121 -7.23 17.24 11.44
CA ILE A 121 -8.54 17.50 10.84
C ILE A 121 -8.67 16.72 9.51
N SER A 122 -9.85 16.13 9.29
CA SER A 122 -10.19 15.49 8.02
C SER A 122 -10.23 16.53 6.88
N GLU A 123 -9.60 16.21 5.75
CA GLU A 123 -9.68 17.02 4.53
C GLU A 123 -11.06 16.96 3.87
N ASN A 124 -11.88 15.95 4.22
CA ASN A 124 -13.18 15.69 3.62
C ASN A 124 -14.35 16.12 4.51
N ILE A 125 -14.15 16.15 5.85
CA ILE A 125 -15.14 16.58 6.85
C ILE A 125 -14.44 17.54 7.82
N LEU A 126 -14.34 18.80 7.44
CA LEU A 126 -13.56 19.84 8.14
C LEU A 126 -13.96 20.09 9.60
N THR A 127 -15.10 19.58 10.03
CA THR A 127 -15.60 19.70 11.41
C THR A 127 -15.18 18.55 12.32
N LYS A 128 -14.48 17.55 11.77
CA LYS A 128 -14.06 16.34 12.51
C LYS A 128 -12.58 16.07 12.30
N THR A 129 -11.93 15.48 13.29
CA THR A 129 -10.61 14.90 13.12
C THR A 129 -10.69 13.54 12.43
N ARG A 130 -9.62 13.08 11.82
CA ARG A 130 -9.58 11.76 11.20
C ARG A 130 -9.84 10.65 12.21
N ASN A 131 -9.33 10.78 13.45
CA ASN A 131 -9.54 9.82 14.52
C ASN A 131 -10.99 9.82 15.07
N GLN A 132 -11.78 10.86 14.81
CA GLN A 132 -13.22 10.82 15.08
C GLN A 132 -13.99 10.00 14.03
N LEU A 133 -13.43 9.85 12.82
CA LEU A 133 -14.05 9.15 11.70
C LEU A 133 -13.53 7.72 11.54
N LEU A 134 -12.23 7.51 11.79
CA LEU A 134 -11.51 6.27 11.56
C LEU A 134 -10.88 5.77 12.87
N ALA A 135 -10.87 4.47 13.08
CA ALA A 135 -10.20 3.81 14.18
C ALA A 135 -9.00 3.01 13.68
N LEU A 136 -7.79 3.35 14.15
CA LEU A 136 -6.56 2.65 13.75
C LEU A 136 -6.41 1.31 14.48
N SER A 137 -5.93 0.31 13.76
CA SER A 137 -5.52 -0.97 14.33
C SER A 137 -4.21 -0.85 15.12
N GLU A 138 -3.83 -1.93 15.80
CA GLU A 138 -2.45 -2.15 16.21
C GLU A 138 -1.51 -2.05 14.99
N PRO A 139 -0.23 -1.63 15.20
CA PRO A 139 0.72 -1.45 14.12
C PRO A 139 1.13 -2.77 13.46
N ILE A 140 1.37 -2.72 12.17
CA ILE A 140 2.02 -3.78 11.39
C ILE A 140 3.31 -3.25 10.76
N PRO A 141 4.24 -4.11 10.30
CA PRO A 141 5.49 -3.66 9.71
C PRO A 141 5.30 -2.72 8.53
N GLY A 142 6.08 -1.67 8.50
CA GLY A 142 6.13 -0.67 7.43
C GLY A 142 7.54 -0.46 6.91
N GLY A 143 7.98 0.79 6.80
CA GLY A 143 9.28 1.14 6.26
C GLY A 143 9.82 2.48 6.76
N ASP A 144 11.05 2.79 6.34
CA ASP A 144 11.70 4.04 6.68
C ASP A 144 11.24 5.17 5.76
N LEU A 145 10.67 6.21 6.34
CA LEU A 145 10.43 7.47 5.65
C LEU A 145 11.73 8.26 5.62
N SER A 146 12.16 8.64 4.43
CA SER A 146 13.44 9.33 4.24
C SER A 146 13.31 10.53 3.31
N PHE A 147 14.23 11.48 3.46
CA PHE A 147 14.54 12.39 2.36
C PHE A 147 15.34 11.64 1.31
N VAL A 148 14.96 11.78 0.05
CA VAL A 148 15.69 11.21 -1.09
C VAL A 148 16.11 12.35 -2.01
N ALA A 149 17.38 12.34 -2.41
CA ALA A 149 18.01 13.32 -3.28
C ALA A 149 18.65 12.65 -4.50
N LEU A 150 19.17 13.45 -5.44
CA LEU A 150 20.09 12.97 -6.46
C LEU A 150 21.49 12.82 -5.87
N LYS A 151 22.20 11.77 -6.23
CA LYS A 151 23.57 11.46 -5.73
C LYS A 151 24.61 12.52 -6.07
N ASP A 152 24.43 13.22 -7.17
CA ASP A 152 25.33 14.27 -7.65
C ASP A 152 25.05 15.63 -6.98
N HIS A 153 23.98 15.71 -6.18
CA HIS A 153 23.66 16.90 -5.38
C HIS A 153 24.11 16.73 -3.93
N THR A 154 24.99 17.62 -3.47
CA THR A 154 25.39 17.64 -2.07
C THR A 154 24.29 18.29 -1.23
N ILE A 155 23.75 17.55 -0.29
CA ILE A 155 22.76 18.01 0.68
C ILE A 155 23.34 17.84 2.08
N ASP A 156 23.54 18.96 2.79
CA ASP A 156 23.96 18.95 4.19
C ASP A 156 22.77 18.62 5.08
N TYR A 157 22.59 17.33 5.33
CA TYR A 157 21.55 16.79 6.19
C TYR A 157 22.17 16.23 7.46
N ASP A 158 21.80 16.81 8.61
CA ASP A 158 22.33 16.43 9.93
C ASP A 158 21.41 15.51 10.75
N GLY A 159 20.32 15.02 10.12
CA GLY A 159 19.27 14.24 10.77
C GLY A 159 18.08 15.07 11.22
N SER A 160 18.16 16.40 11.17
CA SER A 160 17.04 17.29 11.51
C SER A 160 16.37 17.85 10.25
N ILE A 161 15.05 18.04 10.30
CA ILE A 161 14.30 18.69 9.21
C ILE A 161 14.75 20.14 9.03
N ASN A 162 15.21 20.78 10.11
CA ASN A 162 15.70 22.16 10.07
C ASN A 162 16.91 22.35 9.14
N SER A 163 17.80 21.36 9.00
CA SER A 163 18.97 21.45 8.11
C SER A 163 18.59 21.53 6.64
N VAL A 164 17.41 21.03 6.26
CA VAL A 164 16.95 20.97 4.88
C VAL A 164 15.66 21.74 4.61
N LYS A 165 15.09 22.45 5.59
CA LYS A 165 13.81 23.18 5.47
C LYS A 165 13.75 24.23 4.37
N ASN A 166 14.91 24.77 3.97
CA ASN A 166 15.01 25.79 2.91
C ASN A 166 14.99 25.19 1.50
N ARG A 167 15.04 23.83 1.38
CA ARG A 167 14.98 23.13 0.11
C ARG A 167 13.54 22.98 -0.37
N VAL A 168 13.34 22.96 -1.69
CA VAL A 168 12.04 22.64 -2.26
C VAL A 168 11.83 21.13 -2.22
N MET A 169 10.77 20.66 -1.55
CA MET A 169 10.51 19.25 -1.33
C MET A 169 9.32 18.76 -2.13
N GLY A 170 9.41 17.56 -2.69
CA GLY A 170 8.31 16.84 -3.30
C GLY A 170 7.62 15.96 -2.27
N VAL A 171 6.28 16.03 -2.20
CA VAL A 171 5.43 15.18 -1.33
C VAL A 171 4.27 14.61 -2.12
N VAL A 172 3.73 13.46 -1.72
CA VAL A 172 2.53 12.88 -2.34
C VAL A 172 1.28 13.46 -1.68
N ARG A 173 0.27 13.75 -2.50
CA ARG A 173 -1.02 14.31 -2.06
C ARG A 173 -1.68 13.45 -0.99
N SER A 174 -2.07 14.08 0.12
CA SER A 174 -2.76 13.47 1.26
C SER A 174 -1.97 12.34 1.96
N TYR A 175 -0.67 12.17 1.65
CA TYR A 175 0.18 11.32 2.49
C TYR A 175 0.52 12.05 3.79
N LYS A 176 0.60 11.27 4.85
CA LYS A 176 1.19 11.72 6.12
C LYS A 176 2.70 11.48 6.07
N ASN A 177 3.45 12.56 6.33
CA ASN A 177 4.89 12.50 6.53
C ASN A 177 5.18 12.36 8.04
N SER A 178 6.26 12.96 8.57
CA SER A 178 6.40 13.10 10.01
C SER A 178 5.54 14.25 10.53
N ASP A 179 5.14 14.20 11.80
CA ASP A 179 4.35 15.28 12.42
C ASP A 179 5.08 16.62 12.36
N GLU A 180 6.41 16.63 12.59
CA GLU A 180 7.24 17.84 12.49
C GLU A 180 7.23 18.41 11.07
N LEU A 181 7.42 17.57 10.05
CA LEU A 181 7.45 18.02 8.65
C LEU A 181 6.09 18.54 8.21
N ASP A 182 5.03 17.82 8.53
CA ASP A 182 3.65 18.22 8.18
C ASP A 182 3.28 19.56 8.84
N GLU A 183 3.71 19.78 10.08
CA GLU A 183 3.51 21.07 10.77
C GLU A 183 4.30 22.20 10.11
N LEU A 184 5.55 21.98 9.73
CA LEU A 184 6.36 22.98 9.01
C LEU A 184 5.76 23.30 7.62
N ILE A 185 5.21 22.30 6.93
CA ILE A 185 4.50 22.50 5.65
C ILE A 185 3.24 23.34 5.90
N ARG A 186 2.43 22.98 6.91
CA ARG A 186 1.19 23.70 7.25
C ARG A 186 1.47 25.16 7.63
N GLN A 187 2.59 25.43 8.29
CA GLN A 187 3.03 26.78 8.64
C GLN A 187 3.66 27.56 7.46
N GLY A 188 3.79 26.93 6.28
CA GLY A 188 4.44 27.56 5.12
C GLY A 188 5.96 27.75 5.28
N LYS A 189 6.58 27.09 6.27
CA LYS A 189 8.03 27.16 6.54
C LYS A 189 8.85 26.25 5.63
N VAL A 190 8.23 25.28 4.97
CA VAL A 190 8.82 24.39 3.97
C VAL A 190 8.04 24.55 2.67
N LYS A 191 8.78 24.77 1.57
CA LYS A 191 8.19 24.85 0.22
C LYS A 191 8.01 23.44 -0.33
N THR A 192 6.80 23.11 -0.76
CA THR A 192 6.51 21.78 -1.31
C THR A 192 5.91 21.86 -2.72
N ILE A 193 6.20 20.84 -3.52
CA ILE A 193 5.46 20.52 -4.76
C ILE A 193 4.76 19.20 -4.55
N VAL A 194 3.44 19.19 -4.75
CA VAL A 194 2.60 18.02 -4.51
C VAL A 194 2.49 17.19 -5.78
N ALA A 195 2.83 15.90 -5.67
CA ALA A 195 2.64 14.87 -6.71
C ALA A 195 1.45 13.97 -6.37
N ASN A 196 1.05 13.12 -7.33
CA ASN A 196 -0.02 12.13 -7.12
C ASN A 196 0.52 10.71 -6.93
N SER A 197 1.84 10.50 -7.06
CA SER A 197 2.52 9.22 -6.86
C SER A 197 4.02 9.40 -6.66
N GLU A 198 4.68 8.40 -6.10
CA GLU A 198 6.14 8.37 -5.92
C GLU A 198 6.87 8.41 -7.27
N TYR A 199 6.34 7.74 -8.29
CA TYR A 199 6.94 7.80 -9.63
C TYR A 199 6.97 9.23 -10.18
N GLN A 200 5.91 10.01 -9.94
CA GLN A 200 5.88 11.43 -10.32
C GLN A 200 6.87 12.25 -9.48
N LEU A 201 7.05 11.94 -8.19
CA LEU A 201 8.09 12.59 -7.35
C LEU A 201 9.49 12.42 -7.93
N ILE A 202 9.83 11.20 -8.39
CA ILE A 202 11.13 10.93 -9.02
C ILE A 202 11.32 11.82 -10.25
N HIS A 203 10.31 11.98 -11.08
CA HIS A 203 10.38 12.87 -12.24
C HIS A 203 10.55 14.34 -11.85
N LEU A 204 9.91 14.81 -10.78
CA LEU A 204 10.12 16.16 -10.27
C LEU A 204 11.56 16.37 -9.83
N LEU A 205 12.14 15.38 -9.14
CA LEU A 205 13.50 15.39 -8.66
C LEU A 205 14.52 15.39 -9.84
N LEU A 206 14.37 14.46 -10.79
CA LEU A 206 15.24 14.34 -11.97
C LEU A 206 15.20 15.59 -12.88
N ASN A 207 14.08 16.30 -12.91
CA ASN A 207 13.93 17.54 -13.70
C ASN A 207 14.31 18.81 -12.90
N GLY A 208 14.87 18.66 -11.70
CA GLY A 208 15.29 19.79 -10.87
C GLY A 208 14.14 20.69 -10.39
N ARG A 209 12.90 20.16 -10.40
CA ARG A 209 11.73 20.90 -9.90
C ARG A 209 11.68 20.91 -8.37
N VAL A 210 12.22 19.87 -7.76
CA VAL A 210 12.41 19.73 -6.32
C VAL A 210 13.86 19.30 -6.06
N GLU A 211 14.38 19.60 -4.88
CA GLU A 211 15.73 19.26 -4.46
C GLU A 211 15.73 17.97 -3.61
N LEU A 212 14.63 17.72 -2.93
CA LEU A 212 14.38 16.54 -2.10
C LEU A 212 13.00 15.99 -2.40
N ILE A 213 12.82 14.69 -2.19
CA ILE A 213 11.49 14.07 -2.10
C ILE A 213 11.39 13.31 -0.78
N VAL A 214 10.19 13.27 -0.23
CA VAL A 214 9.88 12.54 1.00
C VAL A 214 9.20 11.24 0.62
N ALA A 215 9.83 10.12 0.91
CA ALA A 215 9.29 8.80 0.54
C ALA A 215 9.96 7.64 1.28
N ASP A 216 9.31 6.48 1.24
CA ASP A 216 9.92 5.18 1.49
C ASP A 216 10.75 4.77 0.26
N LEU A 217 12.06 4.52 0.46
CA LEU A 217 12.98 4.18 -0.63
C LEU A 217 12.59 2.86 -1.35
N GLU A 218 12.05 1.89 -0.63
CA GLU A 218 11.61 0.63 -1.23
C GLU A 218 10.38 0.84 -2.13
N VAL A 219 9.48 1.75 -1.74
CA VAL A 219 8.35 2.15 -2.58
C VAL A 219 8.81 2.89 -3.84
N LEU A 220 9.78 3.79 -3.71
CA LEU A 220 10.38 4.46 -4.88
C LEU A 220 11.00 3.45 -5.84
N LYS A 221 11.83 2.54 -5.35
CA LYS A 221 12.44 1.47 -6.15
C LYS A 221 11.39 0.62 -6.86
N ALA A 222 10.39 0.15 -6.13
CA ALA A 222 9.32 -0.66 -6.68
C ALA A 222 8.51 0.09 -7.76
N SER A 223 8.27 1.39 -7.55
CA SER A 223 7.59 2.25 -8.53
C SER A 223 8.38 2.39 -9.83
N VAL A 224 9.72 2.50 -9.76
CA VAL A 224 10.60 2.50 -10.93
C VAL A 224 10.59 1.14 -11.63
N TYR A 225 10.70 0.03 -10.89
CA TYR A 225 10.66 -1.31 -11.48
C TYR A 225 9.35 -1.58 -12.24
N LYS A 226 8.24 -1.06 -11.74
CA LYS A 226 6.92 -1.18 -12.37
C LYS A 226 6.76 -0.29 -13.61
N SER A 227 7.56 0.76 -13.75
CA SER A 227 7.44 1.72 -14.85
C SER A 227 7.67 1.05 -16.23
N PRO A 228 7.16 1.62 -17.34
CA PRO A 228 7.34 1.08 -18.67
C PRO A 228 8.76 1.31 -19.25
N LEU A 229 9.69 1.81 -18.45
CA LEU A 229 11.05 2.09 -18.87
C LEU A 229 11.81 0.79 -19.21
N SER A 230 12.85 0.91 -20.05
CA SER A 230 13.79 -0.19 -20.28
C SER A 230 14.54 -0.56 -18.99
N ASN A 231 15.03 -1.79 -18.87
CA ASN A 231 15.82 -2.22 -17.73
C ASN A 231 17.07 -1.34 -17.52
N ARG A 232 17.66 -0.85 -18.62
CA ARG A 232 18.80 0.09 -18.58
C ARG A 232 18.37 1.42 -17.93
N ASP A 233 17.25 2.00 -18.36
CA ASP A 233 16.79 3.30 -17.87
C ASP A 233 16.33 3.20 -16.40
N LYS A 234 15.69 2.08 -16.01
CA LYS A 234 15.39 1.79 -14.62
C LYS A 234 16.63 1.78 -13.74
N LYS A 235 17.70 1.10 -14.18
CA LYS A 235 18.99 1.08 -13.47
C LYS A 235 19.61 2.49 -13.36
N VAL A 236 19.60 3.26 -14.43
CA VAL A 236 20.09 4.65 -14.43
C VAL A 236 19.32 5.49 -13.43
N MET A 237 17.98 5.44 -13.50
CA MET A 237 17.11 6.20 -12.58
C MET A 237 17.34 5.82 -11.11
N LEU A 238 17.37 4.51 -10.78
CA LEU A 238 17.62 4.05 -9.42
C LEU A 238 19.01 4.40 -8.91
N ASN A 239 20.02 4.33 -9.78
CA ASN A 239 21.39 4.69 -9.41
C ASN A 239 21.58 6.19 -9.16
N ALA A 240 20.71 7.04 -9.70
CA ALA A 240 20.75 8.48 -9.46
C ALA A 240 20.19 8.87 -8.09
N LEU A 241 19.41 7.99 -7.44
CA LEU A 241 18.75 8.29 -6.17
C LEU A 241 19.61 7.88 -4.97
N VAL A 242 19.55 8.67 -3.91
CA VAL A 242 20.15 8.37 -2.60
C VAL A 242 19.19 8.78 -1.49
N ALA A 243 18.91 7.87 -0.55
CA ALA A 243 18.26 8.25 0.69
C ALA A 243 19.28 8.90 1.62
N LEU A 244 18.90 10.04 2.20
CA LEU A 244 19.71 10.70 3.22
C LEU A 244 19.63 9.93 4.54
N SER A 245 20.67 9.95 5.31
CA SER A 245 20.79 9.25 6.59
C SER A 245 21.06 10.24 7.72
N PRO A 246 20.42 10.07 8.90
CA PRO A 246 19.44 9.03 9.21
C PRO A 246 18.11 9.19 8.45
N SER A 247 17.24 8.17 8.46
CA SER A 247 15.85 8.31 8.01
C SER A 247 15.11 9.33 8.88
N ILE A 248 14.04 9.92 8.35
CA ILE A 248 13.20 10.85 9.12
C ILE A 248 12.59 10.11 10.30
N GLU A 249 11.93 8.98 10.02
CA GLU A 249 11.38 8.05 11.03
C GLU A 249 11.04 6.71 10.40
N TYR A 250 10.89 5.66 11.21
CA TYR A 250 10.27 4.40 10.78
C TYR A 250 8.76 4.52 10.90
N LYS A 251 8.05 4.32 9.81
CA LYS A 251 6.58 4.39 9.75
C LYS A 251 5.99 3.00 9.85
N ASN A 252 5.31 2.72 10.96
CA ASN A 252 4.42 1.57 11.03
C ASN A 252 3.19 1.78 10.14
N LEU A 253 2.59 0.68 9.69
CA LEU A 253 1.35 0.68 8.94
C LEU A 253 0.19 0.21 9.82
N HIS A 254 -1.01 0.64 9.50
CA HIS A 254 -2.24 0.33 10.20
C HIS A 254 -3.37 0.01 9.24
N PHE A 255 -4.38 -0.68 9.72
CA PHE A 255 -5.71 -0.68 9.14
C PHE A 255 -6.52 0.43 9.80
N SER A 256 -7.28 1.18 9.01
CA SER A 256 -8.20 2.21 9.50
C SER A 256 -9.64 1.73 9.29
N VAL A 257 -10.34 1.41 10.36
CA VAL A 257 -11.75 0.99 10.31
C VAL A 257 -12.64 2.22 10.40
N SER A 258 -13.57 2.39 9.47
CA SER A 258 -14.55 3.47 9.53
C SER A 258 -15.48 3.30 10.72
N LYS A 259 -15.65 4.36 11.54
CA LYS A 259 -16.55 4.35 12.69
C LYS A 259 -18.02 4.41 12.30
N ASP A 260 -18.32 4.68 11.02
CA ASP A 260 -19.68 4.59 10.47
C ASP A 260 -20.05 3.16 10.06
N THR A 261 -19.06 2.23 10.00
CA THR A 261 -19.30 0.80 9.74
C THR A 261 -20.03 0.15 10.93
N SER A 262 -21.07 -0.62 10.65
CA SER A 262 -21.76 -1.40 11.69
C SER A 262 -20.77 -2.35 12.38
N ASN A 263 -20.80 -2.39 13.72
CA ASN A 263 -19.92 -3.22 14.55
C ASN A 263 -18.41 -2.98 14.32
N TRP A 264 -18.00 -1.76 13.98
CA TRP A 264 -16.60 -1.42 13.71
C TRP A 264 -15.66 -1.81 14.86
N GLN A 265 -16.10 -1.74 16.12
CA GLN A 265 -15.31 -2.15 17.29
C GLN A 265 -14.95 -3.64 17.25
N SER A 266 -15.93 -4.49 16.86
CA SER A 266 -15.70 -5.93 16.72
C SER A 266 -14.75 -6.23 15.57
N ILE A 267 -14.92 -5.56 14.43
CA ILE A 267 -14.02 -5.69 13.26
C ILE A 267 -12.60 -5.28 13.64
N LEU A 268 -12.43 -4.16 14.32
CA LEU A 268 -11.14 -3.69 14.82
C LEU A 268 -10.51 -4.67 15.81
N ALA A 269 -11.31 -5.22 16.72
CA ALA A 269 -10.84 -6.21 17.71
C ALA A 269 -10.36 -7.50 17.01
N ASP A 270 -11.07 -7.97 15.98
CA ASP A 270 -10.68 -9.14 15.18
C ASP A 270 -9.38 -8.90 14.41
N ILE A 271 -9.22 -7.73 13.80
CA ILE A 271 -7.97 -7.31 13.14
C ILE A 271 -6.82 -7.33 14.16
N ASN A 272 -7.00 -6.68 15.31
CA ASN A 272 -5.96 -6.60 16.34
C ASN A 272 -5.59 -7.98 16.92
N ALA A 273 -6.56 -8.85 17.09
CA ALA A 273 -6.32 -10.23 17.54
C ALA A 273 -5.48 -11.03 16.53
N GLU A 274 -5.74 -10.90 15.23
CA GLU A 274 -4.91 -11.54 14.19
C GLU A 274 -3.51 -10.92 14.12
N ILE A 275 -3.37 -9.60 14.24
CA ILE A 275 -2.08 -8.91 14.32
C ILE A 275 -1.26 -9.46 15.49
N ALA A 276 -1.87 -9.62 16.67
CA ALA A 276 -1.19 -10.17 17.85
C ALA A 276 -0.72 -11.61 17.63
N ILE A 277 -1.53 -12.47 17.01
CA ILE A 277 -1.17 -13.83 16.62
C ILE A 277 0.02 -13.83 15.64
N MET A 278 -0.06 -12.99 14.60
CA MET A 278 0.98 -12.91 13.57
C MET A 278 2.31 -12.42 14.13
N ARG A 279 2.28 -11.47 15.06
CA ARG A 279 3.47 -10.96 15.76
C ARG A 279 4.11 -12.05 16.62
N LYS A 280 3.30 -12.80 17.37
CA LYS A 280 3.78 -13.90 18.24
C LYS A 280 4.46 -15.02 17.44
N ASN A 281 3.99 -15.30 16.22
CA ASN A 281 4.43 -16.43 15.41
C ASN A 281 5.42 -16.04 14.30
N ASN A 282 5.95 -14.80 14.29
CA ASN A 282 6.82 -14.25 13.24
C ASN A 282 6.22 -14.41 11.83
N THR A 283 4.89 -14.25 11.72
CA THR A 283 4.19 -14.45 10.43
C THR A 283 4.43 -13.30 9.48
N PHE A 284 4.60 -12.07 9.98
CA PHE A 284 4.90 -10.91 9.15
C PHE A 284 6.21 -11.10 8.38
N GLU A 285 7.29 -11.51 9.04
CA GLU A 285 8.60 -11.72 8.44
C GLU A 285 8.54 -12.77 7.34
N ARG A 286 7.79 -13.86 7.59
CA ARG A 286 7.57 -14.92 6.59
C ARG A 286 6.78 -14.41 5.39
N PHE A 287 5.71 -13.62 5.63
CA PHE A 287 4.92 -13.04 4.55
C PHE A 287 5.75 -12.07 3.70
N ILE A 288 6.50 -11.18 4.33
CA ILE A 288 7.34 -10.18 3.66
C ILE A 288 8.43 -10.88 2.84
N ALA A 289 9.16 -11.82 3.42
CA ALA A 289 10.24 -12.53 2.75
C ALA A 289 9.75 -13.38 1.57
N HIS A 290 8.71 -14.19 1.79
CA HIS A 290 8.20 -15.10 0.77
C HIS A 290 7.58 -14.36 -0.42
N LYS A 291 6.86 -13.27 -0.17
CA LYS A 291 6.14 -12.53 -1.21
C LYS A 291 7.01 -11.55 -2.00
N LYS A 292 8.06 -11.00 -1.40
CA LYS A 292 9.08 -10.24 -2.15
C LYS A 292 9.72 -11.09 -3.22
N GLN A 293 10.06 -12.35 -2.91
CA GLN A 293 10.77 -13.26 -3.81
C GLN A 293 9.93 -13.72 -5.01
N GLN A 294 8.62 -13.88 -4.84
CA GLN A 294 7.73 -14.39 -5.90
C GLN A 294 7.45 -13.41 -7.05
N CYS A 295 7.39 -12.10 -6.78
CA CYS A 295 6.97 -11.12 -7.78
C CYS A 295 8.10 -10.25 -8.33
N TYR A 296 9.29 -10.27 -7.71
CA TYR A 296 10.45 -9.48 -8.10
C TYR A 296 11.60 -10.32 -8.63
N ASN A 297 11.37 -11.58 -9.05
CA ASN A 297 12.33 -12.29 -9.89
C ASN A 297 12.43 -11.56 -11.24
N LEU A 298 13.15 -10.46 -11.21
CA LEU A 298 13.61 -9.74 -12.39
C LEU A 298 14.79 -10.52 -12.93
N GLY A 299 14.53 -11.32 -14.00
CA GLY A 299 15.55 -11.98 -14.78
C GLY A 299 16.59 -11.00 -15.33
#